data_dc861844995094f54f85585fa29a5b78
#
_entry.id   dc861844995094f54f85585fa29a5b78
#
_cell.length_a   1.000
_cell.length_b   1.000
_cell.length_c   1.000
_cell.angle_alpha   90.00
_cell.angle_beta   90.00
_cell.angle_gamma   90.00
#
_symmetry.space_group_name_H-M   'P 1'
#
loop_
_entity.id
_entity.type
_entity.pdbx_description
1 polymer ?
#
loop_
_entity_poly.entity_id
_entity_poly.type
_entity_poly.pdbx_seq_one_letter_code
_entity_poly.pdbx_strand_id
1 'polypeptide(L)' 'IASGRRDILIDLAPVTYMDSATIGCLMDLYRQANAAGGHLKLSGVQKRVDAMLRMTGAQNFIEIHADEPTAVKSFGA' A
#
# COMPACT_ATOMS: atom_id res chain seq x y z
N ILE A 1 17.87 7.04 1.66
CA ILE A 1 16.99 8.18 1.90
C ILE A 1 17.58 9.02 3.01
N ALA A 2 17.87 10.25 2.68
CA ALA A 2 18.64 11.13 3.57
C ALA A 2 17.97 11.35 4.93
N SER A 3 16.67 11.47 4.94
CA SER A 3 15.92 11.75 6.17
C SER A 3 15.60 10.52 7.00
N GLY A 4 15.85 9.34 6.47
CA GLY A 4 15.48 8.09 7.12
C GLY A 4 14.01 7.72 6.98
N ARG A 5 13.20 8.58 6.37
CA ARG A 5 11.78 8.28 6.13
C ARG A 5 11.60 7.62 4.77
N ARG A 6 10.64 6.71 4.71
CA ARG A 6 10.25 6.06 3.47
C ARG A 6 8.76 6.16 3.28
N ASP A 7 8.35 7.07 2.42
CA ASP A 7 6.95 7.18 2.02
C ASP A 7 6.83 6.52 0.65
N ILE A 8 6.16 5.37 0.63
CA ILE A 8 6.04 4.54 -0.56
C ILE A 8 4.59 4.50 -1.01
N LEU A 9 4.38 4.81 -2.27
CA LEU A 9 3.07 4.68 -2.90
C LEU A 9 3.16 3.66 -4.02
N ILE A 10 2.29 2.67 -3.99
CA ILE A 10 2.21 1.65 -5.03
C ILE A 10 0.89 1.80 -5.75
N ASP A 11 0.96 2.03 -7.06
CA ASP A 11 -0.22 2.10 -7.91
C ASP A 11 -0.58 0.69 -8.39
N LEU A 12 -1.73 0.21 -7.98
CA LEU A 12 -2.22 -1.11 -8.34
C LEU A 12 -3.30 -1.07 -9.42
N ALA A 13 -3.49 0.08 -10.07
CA ALA A 13 -4.50 0.21 -11.11
C ALA A 13 -4.37 -0.86 -12.23
N PRO A 14 -3.17 -1.18 -12.70
CA PRO A 14 -3.03 -2.21 -13.73
C PRO A 14 -3.08 -3.65 -13.19
N VAL A 15 -3.15 -3.82 -11.88
CA VAL A 15 -3.11 -5.15 -11.27
C VAL A 15 -4.51 -5.71 -11.15
N THR A 16 -4.75 -6.86 -11.77
CA THR A 16 -6.07 -7.52 -11.75
C THR A 16 -6.15 -8.70 -10.80
N TYR A 17 -5.01 -9.14 -10.27
CA TYR A 17 -4.96 -10.29 -9.39
C TYR A 17 -3.72 -10.24 -8.50
N MET A 18 -3.87 -10.69 -7.26
CA MET A 18 -2.76 -10.88 -6.33
C MET A 18 -2.87 -12.23 -5.66
N ASP A 19 -1.75 -12.91 -5.51
CA ASP A 19 -1.71 -14.12 -4.70
C ASP A 19 -1.23 -13.80 -3.28
N SER A 20 -1.29 -14.80 -2.41
CA SER A 20 -0.89 -14.62 -1.00
C SER A 20 0.58 -14.26 -0.85
N ALA A 21 1.44 -14.76 -1.74
CA ALA A 21 2.86 -14.42 -1.71
C ALA A 21 3.09 -12.93 -1.99
N THR A 22 2.37 -12.39 -2.97
CA THR A 22 2.44 -10.96 -3.29
C THR A 22 1.95 -10.11 -2.13
N ILE A 23 0.84 -10.52 -1.52
CA ILE A 23 0.31 -9.80 -0.36
C ILE A 23 1.30 -9.84 0.79
N GLY A 24 1.97 -10.97 0.99
CA GLY A 24 3.04 -11.10 1.97
C GLY A 24 4.18 -10.13 1.72
N CYS A 25 4.57 -9.94 0.46
CA CYS A 25 5.58 -8.97 0.09
C CYS A 25 5.15 -7.53 0.42
N LEU A 26 3.89 -7.21 0.19
CA LEU A 26 3.36 -5.89 0.55
C LEU A 26 3.43 -5.66 2.06
N MET A 27 3.13 -6.67 2.84
CA MET A 27 3.22 -6.58 4.29
C MET A 27 4.67 -6.40 4.76
N ASP A 28 5.62 -7.03 4.09
CA ASP A 28 7.03 -6.82 4.38
C ASP A 28 7.45 -5.39 4.08
N LEU A 29 7.02 -4.85 2.94
CA LEU A 29 7.28 -3.46 2.60
C LEU A 29 6.67 -2.52 3.62
N TYR A 30 5.47 -2.81 4.08
CA TYR A 30 4.81 -2.04 5.12
C TYR A 30 5.68 -2.01 6.39
N ARG A 31 6.15 -3.17 6.83
CA ARG A 31 6.98 -3.23 8.03
C ARG A 31 8.28 -2.46 7.87
N GLN A 32 8.92 -2.56 6.71
CA GLN A 32 10.16 -1.83 6.43
C GLN A 32 9.93 -0.33 6.42
N ALA A 33 8.87 0.12 5.76
CA ALA A 33 8.54 1.54 5.72
C ALA A 33 8.24 2.07 7.12
N ASN A 34 7.45 1.32 7.87
CA ASN A 34 7.09 1.71 9.24
C ASN A 34 8.32 1.78 10.14
N ALA A 35 9.23 0.82 10.02
CA ALA A 35 10.47 0.81 10.80
C ALA A 35 11.37 2.00 10.47
N ALA A 36 11.30 2.50 9.25
CA ALA A 36 12.07 3.67 8.82
C ALA A 36 11.35 4.99 9.11
N GLY A 37 10.22 4.95 9.80
CA GLY A 37 9.45 6.14 10.12
C GLY A 37 8.59 6.67 8.98
N GLY A 38 8.43 5.88 7.93
CA GLY A 38 7.64 6.25 6.77
C GLY A 38 6.29 5.56 6.72
N HIS A 39 5.70 5.57 5.52
CA HIS A 39 4.37 5.01 5.29
C HIS A 39 4.34 4.24 3.98
N LEU A 40 3.51 3.20 3.94
CA LEU A 40 3.18 2.50 2.70
C LEU A 40 1.71 2.71 2.42
N LYS A 41 1.39 3.15 1.20
CA LYS A 41 0.01 3.36 0.77
C LYS A 41 -0.20 2.73 -0.60
N LEU A 42 -1.43 2.30 -0.85
CA LEU A 42 -1.80 1.71 -2.13
C LEU A 42 -2.84 2.59 -2.80
N SER A 43 -2.79 2.68 -4.11
CA SER A 43 -3.77 3.48 -4.86
C SER A 43 -4.31 2.71 -6.06
N GLY A 44 -5.49 3.10 -6.52
CA GLY A 44 -6.11 2.53 -7.71
C GLY A 44 -6.46 1.06 -7.60
N VAL A 45 -6.66 0.55 -6.38
CA VAL A 45 -6.91 -0.87 -6.15
C VAL A 45 -8.22 -1.29 -6.80
N GLN A 46 -8.15 -2.26 -7.71
CA GLN A 46 -9.33 -2.79 -8.36
C GLN A 46 -10.14 -3.64 -7.38
N LYS A 47 -11.44 -3.76 -7.66
CA LYS A 47 -12.39 -4.43 -6.78
C LYS A 47 -11.94 -5.82 -6.35
N ARG A 48 -11.45 -6.61 -7.31
CA ARG A 48 -10.99 -7.97 -7.04
C ARG A 48 -9.79 -8.00 -6.10
N VAL A 49 -8.84 -7.11 -6.34
CA VAL A 49 -7.64 -7.01 -5.52
C VAL A 49 -7.99 -6.50 -4.13
N ASP A 50 -8.89 -5.53 -4.05
CA ASP A 50 -9.37 -5.01 -2.76
C ASP A 50 -9.99 -6.13 -1.92
N ALA A 51 -10.82 -6.97 -2.55
CA ALA A 51 -11.43 -8.10 -1.85
C ALA A 51 -10.37 -9.05 -1.29
N MET A 52 -9.33 -9.33 -2.06
CA MET A 52 -8.24 -10.20 -1.62
C MET A 52 -7.46 -9.59 -0.46
N LEU A 53 -7.20 -8.29 -0.51
CA LEU A 53 -6.52 -7.59 0.58
C LEU A 53 -7.37 -7.62 1.85
N ARG A 54 -8.67 -7.42 1.72
CA ARG A 54 -9.58 -7.46 2.88
C ARG A 54 -9.65 -8.84 3.51
N MET A 55 -9.57 -9.90 2.71
CA MET A 55 -9.57 -11.26 3.22
C MET A 55 -8.36 -11.57 4.10
N THR A 56 -7.24 -10.91 3.83
CA THR A 56 -6.02 -11.12 4.62
C THR A 56 -5.88 -10.14 5.77
N GLY A 57 -6.76 -9.14 5.86
CA GLY A 57 -6.68 -8.10 6.88
C GLY A 57 -5.66 -7.02 6.59
N ALA A 58 -5.08 -7.00 5.39
CA ALA A 58 -4.05 -6.02 5.05
C ALA A 58 -4.55 -4.59 5.15
N GLN A 59 -5.84 -4.35 4.88
CA GLN A 59 -6.42 -3.01 4.95
C GLN A 59 -6.40 -2.43 6.38
N ASN A 60 -6.18 -3.25 7.39
CA ASN A 60 -6.06 -2.77 8.76
C ASN A 60 -4.71 -2.12 9.03
N PHE A 61 -3.74 -2.32 8.15
CA PHE A 61 -2.38 -1.83 8.32
C PHE A 61 -1.98 -0.85 7.22
N ILE A 62 -2.32 -1.17 5.97
CA ILE A 62 -1.90 -0.39 4.81
C ILE A 62 -3.07 0.47 4.35
N GLU A 63 -2.85 1.78 4.20
CA GLU A 63 -3.89 2.66 3.67
C GLU A 63 -4.12 2.37 2.20
N ILE A 64 -5.39 2.26 1.82
CA ILE A 64 -5.80 2.01 0.46
C ILE A 64 -6.62 3.21 -0.02
N HIS A 65 -6.19 3.83 -1.12
CA HIS A 65 -6.84 5.00 -1.69
C HIS A 65 -7.42 4.68 -3.05
N ALA A 66 -8.49 5.38 -3.41
CA ALA A 66 -9.18 5.14 -4.67
C ALA A 66 -8.30 5.48 -5.88
N ASP A 67 -7.46 6.49 -5.75
CA ASP A 67 -6.61 6.93 -6.85
C ASP A 67 -5.30 7.51 -6.33
N GLU A 68 -4.35 7.69 -7.24
CA GLU A 68 -3.03 8.18 -6.91
C GLU A 68 -3.04 9.61 -6.35
N PRO A 69 -3.77 10.56 -6.93
CA PRO A 69 -3.80 11.92 -6.37
C PRO A 69 -4.24 11.97 -4.91
N THR A 70 -5.24 11.20 -4.55
CA THR A 70 -5.72 11.13 -3.17
C THR A 70 -4.65 10.57 -2.24
N ALA A 71 -3.97 9.51 -2.68
CA ALA A 71 -2.91 8.89 -1.90
C ALA A 71 -1.73 9.84 -1.69
N VAL A 72 -1.32 10.53 -2.74
CA VAL A 72 -0.21 11.48 -2.68
C VAL A 72 -0.55 12.63 -1.72
N LYS A 73 -1.77 13.14 -1.80
CA LYS A 73 -2.23 14.21 -0.92
C LYS A 73 -2.16 13.81 0.54
N SER A 74 -2.48 12.57 0.84
CA SER A 74 -2.49 12.10 2.22
C SER A 74 -1.09 12.05 2.84
N PHE A 75 -0.04 11.92 2.03
CA PHE A 75 1.33 11.99 2.54
C PHE A 75 1.72 13.42 2.88
N GLY A 76 1.30 14.36 2.02
CA GLY A 76 1.78 15.72 2.08
C GLY A 76 0.96 16.66 2.94
N ALA A 77 -0.15 16.16 3.40
CA ALA A 77 -1.03 16.98 4.21
C ALA A 77 -0.36 17.43 5.49
#